data_9a64cf84e1299bfe09ea4154aac61c87
#
_entry.id   9a64cf84e1299bfe09ea4154aac61c87
#
_cell.length_a   1.000
_cell.length_b   1.000
_cell.length_c   1.000
_cell.angle_alpha   90.00
_cell.angle_beta   90.00
_cell.angle_gamma   90.00
#
_symmetry.space_group_name_H-M   'P 1'
#
loop_
_entity.id
_entity.type
_entity.pdbx_description
1 polymer ?
#
loop_
_entity_poly.entity_id
_entity_poly.type
_entity_poly.pdbx_seq_one_letter_code
_entity_poly.pdbx_strand_id
1 'polypeptide(L)'
;MVAPGPQLTREQTRRYARHLTLPGVGVEGQRRLAAGRVLVVGAGGLGSPALQYLAAAGVGTVGVVDDDVVEESNLQRQVVHRTQDVGVPKVDSAARAVGELNPQVRVHRHRLRLDAGNALEVMAGYDVVLDGADNFPTRYLIADAAEVLGIPVVWAAIYRYTAQVAVFWSAPRPAPGHGPVEPVTYRDVFPTPPPPGSAPDCTTGGVLGAMCGTVGSVMATEAVKLLTGAGTTLLGRLAVYDALDLTWRRLTVRRDPARTPVTVLPQGPDAYAVLCGLPTGGTDEEAAPATTGGAADLLAGGADVRAADLDALLSARDQGAVEFELVDVREEWEADLTPLPGARLVPSGRFLTAGHDLPLPQGRPVLVVCAAGGRSAAA
;
A
#
# COMPACT_ATOMS: atom_id res chain seq x y z
N MET A 1 6.00 -24.38 -4.73
CA MET A 1 7.02 -24.71 -3.71
C MET A 1 8.40 -24.48 -4.28
N VAL A 2 9.30 -23.97 -3.46
CA VAL A 2 10.72 -23.81 -3.77
C VAL A 2 11.45 -25.14 -3.55
N ALA A 3 12.49 -25.42 -4.34
CA ALA A 3 13.35 -26.57 -4.09
C ALA A 3 14.09 -26.40 -2.75
N PRO A 4 14.28 -27.49 -1.96
CA PRO A 4 14.96 -27.38 -0.68
C PRO A 4 16.44 -26.99 -0.89
N GLY A 5 16.92 -26.02 -0.15
CA GLY A 5 18.32 -25.58 -0.12
C GLY A 5 19.27 -26.60 0.53
N PRO A 6 20.52 -26.23 0.80
CA PRO A 6 21.50 -27.06 1.47
C PRO A 6 21.03 -27.55 2.85
N GLN A 7 21.75 -28.51 3.45
CA GLN A 7 21.52 -28.96 4.81
C GLN A 7 21.67 -27.80 5.81
N LEU A 8 20.82 -27.80 6.82
CA LEU A 8 20.87 -26.79 7.88
C LEU A 8 22.16 -26.92 8.69
N THR A 9 22.76 -25.79 9.02
CA THR A 9 23.88 -25.75 9.98
C THR A 9 23.36 -26.02 11.41
N ARG A 10 24.28 -26.28 12.35
CA ARG A 10 23.94 -26.43 13.76
C ARG A 10 23.28 -25.16 14.32
N GLU A 11 23.72 -23.98 13.88
CA GLU A 11 23.15 -22.70 14.28
C GLU A 11 21.72 -22.57 13.77
N GLN A 12 21.49 -22.85 12.49
CA GLN A 12 20.16 -22.86 11.87
C GLN A 12 19.23 -23.85 12.55
N THR A 13 19.71 -25.06 12.83
CA THR A 13 18.94 -26.09 13.56
C THR A 13 18.50 -25.59 14.94
N ARG A 14 19.37 -24.90 15.67
CA ARG A 14 19.00 -24.30 16.97
C ARG A 14 18.03 -23.14 16.82
N ARG A 15 18.28 -22.22 15.88
CA ARG A 15 17.44 -21.04 15.64
C ARG A 15 16.03 -21.43 15.25
N TYR A 16 15.87 -22.39 14.36
CA TYR A 16 14.57 -22.81 13.81
C TYR A 16 13.98 -24.05 14.46
N ALA A 17 14.48 -24.48 15.61
CA ALA A 17 14.07 -25.70 16.27
C ALA A 17 12.54 -25.86 16.40
N ARG A 18 11.81 -24.76 16.62
CA ARG A 18 10.34 -24.78 16.73
C ARG A 18 9.65 -25.00 15.37
N HIS A 19 10.23 -24.56 14.27
CA HIS A 19 9.75 -24.88 12.92
C HIS A 19 10.01 -26.34 12.55
N LEU A 20 11.16 -26.88 12.97
CA LEU A 20 11.55 -28.27 12.64
C LEU A 20 10.61 -29.32 13.23
N THR A 21 9.88 -28.98 14.30
CA THR A 21 8.89 -29.84 14.93
C THR A 21 7.48 -29.67 14.35
N LEU A 22 7.24 -28.69 13.51
CA LEU A 22 5.91 -28.44 12.91
C LEU A 22 5.63 -29.46 11.80
N PRO A 23 4.49 -30.20 11.85
CA PRO A 23 4.04 -31.01 10.73
C PRO A 23 3.86 -30.13 9.46
N GLY A 24 4.35 -30.63 8.32
CA GLY A 24 4.28 -29.94 7.04
C GLY A 24 5.38 -28.90 6.79
N VAL A 25 6.13 -28.48 7.82
CA VAL A 25 7.35 -27.68 7.67
C VAL A 25 8.57 -28.60 7.83
N GLY A 26 8.90 -29.01 9.04
CA GLY A 26 10.03 -29.90 9.30
C GLY A 26 11.37 -29.36 8.79
N VAL A 27 12.35 -30.24 8.67
CA VAL A 27 13.70 -29.92 8.16
C VAL A 27 13.63 -29.50 6.69
N GLU A 28 12.83 -30.18 5.88
CA GLU A 28 12.73 -29.91 4.46
C GLU A 28 12.07 -28.55 4.20
N GLY A 29 10.95 -28.24 4.86
CA GLY A 29 10.31 -26.93 4.75
C GLY A 29 11.23 -25.79 5.18
N GLN A 30 12.01 -25.97 6.25
CA GLN A 30 12.99 -24.97 6.67
C GLN A 30 14.11 -24.75 5.63
N ARG A 31 14.56 -25.82 4.96
CA ARG A 31 15.51 -25.72 3.84
C ARG A 31 14.91 -25.00 2.64
N ARG A 32 13.61 -25.17 2.38
CA ARG A 32 12.87 -24.43 1.34
C ARG A 32 12.75 -22.94 1.69
N LEU A 33 12.47 -22.62 2.96
CA LEU A 33 12.48 -21.24 3.45
C LEU A 33 13.85 -20.59 3.27
N ALA A 34 14.92 -21.28 3.66
CA ALA A 34 16.28 -20.78 3.51
C ALA A 34 16.73 -20.59 2.04
N ALA A 35 16.12 -21.28 1.09
CA ALA A 35 16.34 -21.11 -0.33
C ALA A 35 15.39 -20.08 -0.96
N GLY A 36 14.26 -19.79 -0.29
CA GLY A 36 13.19 -18.94 -0.78
C GLY A 36 13.57 -17.47 -0.89
N ARG A 37 12.94 -16.79 -1.85
CA ARG A 37 13.12 -15.39 -2.16
C ARG A 37 11.76 -14.69 -2.17
N VAL A 38 11.54 -13.77 -1.26
CA VAL A 38 10.28 -13.04 -1.11
C VAL A 38 10.51 -11.55 -1.33
N LEU A 39 9.70 -10.93 -2.20
CA LEU A 39 9.67 -9.50 -2.36
C LEU A 39 8.51 -8.93 -1.54
N VAL A 40 8.77 -7.91 -0.76
CA VAL A 40 7.75 -7.13 -0.05
C VAL A 40 7.72 -5.74 -0.69
N VAL A 41 6.60 -5.41 -1.32
CA VAL A 41 6.37 -4.08 -1.88
C VAL A 41 5.65 -3.25 -0.82
N GLY A 42 6.30 -2.19 -0.36
CA GLY A 42 5.88 -1.35 0.75
C GLY A 42 6.42 -1.84 2.10
N ALA A 43 7.26 -1.05 2.75
CA ALA A 43 7.70 -1.23 4.15
C ALA A 43 6.76 -0.50 5.14
N GLY A 44 5.50 -0.32 4.75
CA GLY A 44 4.44 0.33 5.50
C GLY A 44 3.82 -0.57 6.57
N GLY A 45 2.56 -0.30 6.91
CA GLY A 45 1.85 -1.01 7.98
C GLY A 45 1.76 -2.53 7.77
N LEU A 46 1.46 -2.99 6.55
CA LEU A 46 1.39 -4.42 6.21
C LEU A 46 2.77 -5.06 6.04
N GLY A 47 3.68 -4.36 5.35
CA GLY A 47 5.03 -4.85 5.10
C GLY A 47 5.85 -4.99 6.37
N SER A 48 5.69 -4.10 7.34
CA SER A 48 6.45 -4.11 8.60
C SER A 48 6.38 -5.45 9.36
N PRO A 49 5.21 -5.96 9.76
CA PRO A 49 5.12 -7.25 10.44
C PRO A 49 5.47 -8.41 9.50
N ALA A 50 5.14 -8.31 8.21
CA ALA A 50 5.50 -9.35 7.25
C ALA A 50 7.02 -9.53 7.14
N LEU A 51 7.78 -8.44 7.01
CA LEU A 51 9.24 -8.46 6.99
C LEU A 51 9.84 -9.11 8.24
N GLN A 52 9.32 -8.75 9.42
CA GLN A 52 9.79 -9.31 10.67
C GLN A 52 9.56 -10.82 10.76
N TYR A 53 8.36 -11.30 10.41
CA TYR A 53 8.05 -12.72 10.45
C TYR A 53 8.74 -13.53 9.36
N LEU A 54 8.94 -13.00 8.16
CA LEU A 54 9.74 -13.64 7.11
C LEU A 54 11.20 -13.77 7.53
N ALA A 55 11.76 -12.73 8.16
CA ALA A 55 13.11 -12.75 8.70
C ALA A 55 13.23 -13.78 9.84
N ALA A 56 12.32 -13.76 10.80
CA ALA A 56 12.29 -14.70 11.93
C ALA A 56 12.13 -16.14 11.45
N ALA A 57 11.33 -16.38 10.41
CA ALA A 57 11.13 -17.69 9.79
C ALA A 57 12.36 -18.18 9.02
N GLY A 58 13.31 -17.30 8.71
CA GLY A 58 14.54 -17.66 8.00
C GLY A 58 14.35 -17.82 6.50
N VAL A 59 13.54 -16.96 5.89
CA VAL A 59 13.49 -16.81 4.43
C VAL A 59 14.86 -16.32 3.96
N GLY A 60 15.47 -17.04 3.00
CA GLY A 60 16.88 -16.82 2.65
C GLY A 60 17.16 -15.46 2.04
N THR A 61 16.23 -14.92 1.26
CA THR A 61 16.35 -13.58 0.65
C THR A 61 15.02 -12.84 0.77
N VAL A 62 15.07 -11.63 1.29
CA VAL A 62 13.95 -10.71 1.36
C VAL A 62 14.28 -9.45 0.57
N GLY A 63 13.52 -9.17 -0.48
CA GLY A 63 13.55 -7.89 -1.17
C GLY A 63 12.56 -6.92 -0.51
N VAL A 64 12.93 -5.66 -0.44
CA VAL A 64 12.05 -4.58 0.08
C VAL A 64 12.03 -3.46 -0.96
N VAL A 65 10.85 -3.11 -1.44
CA VAL A 65 10.62 -1.97 -2.34
C VAL A 65 9.88 -0.89 -1.58
N ASP A 66 10.45 0.29 -1.49
CA ASP A 66 9.81 1.49 -0.93
C ASP A 66 10.66 2.71 -1.32
N ASP A 67 10.05 3.82 -1.69
CA ASP A 67 10.74 5.07 -2.05
C ASP A 67 10.66 6.14 -0.95
N ASP A 68 9.83 5.92 0.07
CA ASP A 68 9.60 6.85 1.15
C ASP A 68 10.71 6.87 2.22
N VAL A 69 10.65 7.89 3.06
CA VAL A 69 11.35 7.98 4.34
C VAL A 69 10.42 7.66 5.50
N VAL A 70 11.00 7.31 6.64
CA VAL A 70 10.25 7.09 7.88
C VAL A 70 9.77 8.42 8.44
N GLU A 71 8.49 8.53 8.73
CA GLU A 71 7.87 9.66 9.41
C GLU A 71 7.39 9.27 10.81
N GLU A 72 7.31 10.22 11.72
CA GLU A 72 6.81 9.98 13.06
C GLU A 72 5.38 9.43 13.06
N SER A 73 4.52 9.95 12.16
CA SER A 73 3.13 9.52 11.96
C SER A 73 3.01 8.04 11.51
N ASN A 74 4.09 7.46 11.01
CA ASN A 74 4.13 6.06 10.57
C ASN A 74 4.28 5.09 11.75
N LEU A 75 4.96 5.49 12.83
CA LEU A 75 5.41 4.60 13.91
C LEU A 75 4.28 3.89 14.65
N GLN A 76 3.08 4.44 14.65
CA GLN A 76 1.90 3.83 15.27
C GLN A 76 1.45 2.51 14.60
N ARG A 77 1.93 2.22 13.34
CA ARG A 77 1.56 1.00 12.61
C ARG A 77 2.70 0.33 11.84
N GLN A 78 3.80 1.04 11.59
CA GLN A 78 4.96 0.55 10.83
C GLN A 78 6.07 0.10 11.79
N VAL A 79 5.78 -0.97 12.55
CA VAL A 79 6.57 -1.43 13.71
C VAL A 79 7.98 -1.97 13.39
N VAL A 80 8.36 -2.10 12.13
CA VAL A 80 9.73 -2.40 11.71
C VAL A 80 10.66 -1.20 11.90
N HIS A 81 10.10 0.02 11.89
CA HIS A 81 10.82 1.28 12.07
C HIS A 81 10.82 1.70 13.54
N ARG A 82 11.80 2.51 13.92
CA ARG A 82 11.99 3.02 15.28
C ARG A 82 12.00 4.55 15.26
N THR A 83 11.79 5.19 16.39
CA THR A 83 11.83 6.67 16.53
C THR A 83 13.13 7.26 16.00
N GLN A 84 14.27 6.59 16.22
CA GLN A 84 15.57 7.03 15.69
C GLN A 84 15.70 6.93 14.17
N ASP A 85 14.76 6.29 13.50
CA ASP A 85 14.76 6.09 12.04
C ASP A 85 13.99 7.20 11.32
N VAL A 86 13.36 8.12 12.01
CA VAL A 86 12.66 9.25 11.39
C VAL A 86 13.61 10.01 10.46
N GLY A 87 13.19 10.20 9.21
CA GLY A 87 14.00 10.78 8.12
C GLY A 87 14.91 9.79 7.37
N VAL A 88 15.05 8.55 7.85
CA VAL A 88 15.83 7.50 7.16
C VAL A 88 14.96 6.85 6.08
N PRO A 89 15.50 6.48 4.90
CA PRO A 89 14.75 5.70 3.92
C PRO A 89 14.17 4.42 4.52
N LYS A 90 12.88 4.15 4.25
CA LYS A 90 12.16 2.99 4.81
C LYS A 90 12.88 1.66 4.50
N VAL A 91 13.41 1.50 3.29
CA VAL A 91 14.16 0.30 2.90
C VAL A 91 15.43 0.08 3.74
N ASP A 92 16.11 1.15 4.15
CA ASP A 92 17.33 1.07 4.95
C ASP A 92 17.01 0.73 6.41
N SER A 93 15.99 1.36 6.98
CA SER A 93 15.47 1.05 8.31
C SER A 93 14.98 -0.40 8.39
N ALA A 94 14.19 -0.85 7.41
CA ALA A 94 13.70 -2.22 7.33
C ALA A 94 14.83 -3.25 7.19
N ALA A 95 15.83 -2.97 6.33
CA ALA A 95 16.98 -3.85 6.15
C ALA A 95 17.80 -4.02 7.44
N ARG A 96 17.99 -2.92 8.19
CA ARG A 96 18.64 -2.97 9.49
C ARG A 96 17.85 -3.84 10.48
N ALA A 97 16.54 -3.61 10.61
CA ALA A 97 15.68 -4.35 11.52
C ALA A 97 15.65 -5.86 11.19
N VAL A 98 15.58 -6.23 9.91
CA VAL A 98 15.68 -7.63 9.45
C VAL A 98 17.03 -8.24 9.80
N GLY A 99 18.14 -7.52 9.54
CA GLY A 99 19.50 -8.00 9.83
C GLY A 99 19.77 -8.18 11.33
N GLU A 100 19.24 -7.28 12.17
CA GLU A 100 19.33 -7.39 13.64
C GLU A 100 18.52 -8.58 14.15
N LEU A 101 17.33 -8.85 13.58
CA LEU A 101 16.50 -9.98 13.95
C LEU A 101 17.10 -11.30 13.49
N ASN A 102 17.59 -11.35 12.24
CA ASN A 102 18.17 -12.57 11.67
C ASN A 102 19.30 -12.27 10.67
N PRO A 103 20.57 -12.30 11.11
CA PRO A 103 21.71 -11.96 10.25
C PRO A 103 21.97 -12.97 9.12
N GLN A 104 21.27 -14.11 9.10
CA GLN A 104 21.38 -15.11 8.03
C GLN A 104 20.48 -14.80 6.82
N VAL A 105 19.57 -13.83 6.95
CA VAL A 105 18.68 -13.38 5.88
C VAL A 105 19.39 -12.32 5.04
N ARG A 106 19.41 -12.51 3.74
CA ARG A 106 19.91 -11.49 2.80
C ARG A 106 18.79 -10.50 2.49
N VAL A 107 19.08 -9.20 2.61
CA VAL A 107 18.10 -8.15 2.28
C VAL A 107 18.56 -7.43 1.02
N HIS A 108 17.67 -7.40 0.01
CA HIS A 108 17.82 -6.57 -1.17
C HIS A 108 16.95 -5.33 -1.01
N ARG A 109 17.58 -4.16 -1.03
CA ARG A 109 16.92 -2.87 -0.91
C ARG A 109 16.67 -2.30 -2.30
N HIS A 110 15.40 -2.08 -2.63
CA HIS A 110 14.97 -1.43 -3.86
C HIS A 110 14.38 -0.06 -3.47
N ARG A 111 15.26 0.94 -3.32
CA ARG A 111 14.84 2.32 -3.04
C ARG A 111 14.37 2.97 -4.34
N LEU A 112 13.18 2.66 -4.75
CA LEU A 112 12.56 3.16 -5.98
C LEU A 112 11.04 3.06 -5.88
N ARG A 113 10.37 3.90 -6.66
CA ARG A 113 8.95 3.74 -6.95
C ARG A 113 8.79 2.67 -8.01
N LEU A 114 7.91 1.70 -7.74
CA LEU A 114 7.59 0.67 -8.70
C LEU A 114 6.69 1.26 -9.80
N ASP A 115 7.08 1.07 -11.05
CA ASP A 115 6.34 1.51 -12.24
C ASP A 115 6.37 0.45 -13.36
N ALA A 116 5.67 0.72 -14.46
CA ALA A 116 5.57 -0.23 -15.58
C ALA A 116 6.93 -0.50 -16.27
N GLY A 117 7.89 0.40 -16.15
CA GLY A 117 9.23 0.25 -16.74
C GLY A 117 10.16 -0.63 -15.93
N ASN A 118 9.97 -0.73 -14.61
CA ASN A 118 10.90 -1.44 -13.72
C ASN A 118 10.27 -2.69 -13.04
N ALA A 119 8.94 -2.81 -12.99
CA ALA A 119 8.27 -3.83 -12.20
C ALA A 119 8.67 -5.26 -12.57
N LEU A 120 8.75 -5.58 -13.86
CA LEU A 120 9.15 -6.91 -14.31
C LEU A 120 10.57 -7.27 -13.91
N GLU A 121 11.52 -6.33 -14.02
CA GLU A 121 12.91 -6.54 -13.62
C GLU A 121 13.03 -6.72 -12.10
N VAL A 122 12.42 -5.84 -11.33
CA VAL A 122 12.45 -5.88 -9.85
C VAL A 122 11.81 -7.15 -9.30
N MET A 123 10.70 -7.58 -9.88
CA MET A 123 9.95 -8.75 -9.39
C MET A 123 10.53 -10.07 -9.91
N ALA A 124 11.25 -10.06 -11.06
CA ALA A 124 11.86 -11.25 -11.58
C ALA A 124 12.87 -11.87 -10.60
N GLY A 125 12.82 -13.19 -10.47
CA GLY A 125 13.71 -13.93 -9.59
C GLY A 125 13.31 -13.96 -8.12
N TYR A 126 12.11 -13.47 -7.76
CA TYR A 126 11.45 -13.76 -6.49
C TYR A 126 10.44 -14.89 -6.67
N ASP A 127 10.26 -15.70 -5.63
CA ASP A 127 9.33 -16.83 -5.63
C ASP A 127 7.92 -16.42 -5.23
N VAL A 128 7.80 -15.36 -4.44
CA VAL A 128 6.54 -14.81 -3.90
C VAL A 128 6.68 -13.29 -3.78
N VAL A 129 5.62 -12.56 -4.12
CA VAL A 129 5.50 -11.12 -3.88
C VAL A 129 4.43 -10.88 -2.82
N LEU A 130 4.71 -10.05 -1.83
CA LEU A 130 3.75 -9.53 -0.88
C LEU A 130 3.40 -8.10 -1.29
N ASP A 131 2.13 -7.86 -1.57
CA ASP A 131 1.59 -6.54 -1.89
C ASP A 131 1.14 -5.83 -0.62
N GLY A 132 2.00 -4.96 -0.10
CA GLY A 132 1.72 -4.05 1.01
C GLY A 132 1.40 -2.62 0.56
N ALA A 133 1.11 -2.40 -0.73
CA ALA A 133 0.78 -1.09 -1.27
C ALA A 133 -0.55 -0.56 -0.72
N ASP A 134 -0.63 0.75 -0.57
CA ASP A 134 -1.81 1.46 -0.06
C ASP A 134 -2.60 2.19 -1.17
N ASN A 135 -2.12 2.14 -2.42
CA ASN A 135 -2.73 2.80 -3.55
C ASN A 135 -3.07 1.83 -4.70
N PHE A 136 -4.09 2.16 -5.48
CA PHE A 136 -4.59 1.30 -6.57
C PHE A 136 -3.61 1.15 -7.73
N PRO A 137 -2.92 2.21 -8.24
CA PRO A 137 -1.96 2.06 -9.32
C PRO A 137 -0.91 0.98 -9.03
N THR A 138 -0.30 1.02 -7.86
CA THR A 138 0.72 0.04 -7.47
C THR A 138 0.13 -1.37 -7.32
N ARG A 139 -1.09 -1.52 -6.79
CA ARG A 139 -1.76 -2.83 -6.67
C ARG A 139 -2.02 -3.47 -8.04
N TYR A 140 -2.58 -2.70 -8.99
CA TYR A 140 -2.80 -3.19 -10.34
C TYR A 140 -1.50 -3.51 -11.07
N LEU A 141 -0.47 -2.69 -10.90
CA LEU A 141 0.86 -2.92 -11.46
C LEU A 141 1.47 -4.23 -10.93
N ILE A 142 1.48 -4.43 -9.61
CA ILE A 142 2.01 -5.66 -8.98
C ILE A 142 1.24 -6.89 -9.51
N ALA A 143 -0.08 -6.81 -9.54
CA ALA A 143 -0.93 -7.90 -9.98
C ALA A 143 -0.68 -8.28 -11.44
N ASP A 144 -0.60 -7.30 -12.33
CA ASP A 144 -0.37 -7.51 -13.75
C ASP A 144 1.06 -8.01 -14.01
N ALA A 145 2.07 -7.43 -13.37
CA ALA A 145 3.44 -7.88 -13.48
C ALA A 145 3.62 -9.33 -12.98
N ALA A 146 2.97 -9.67 -11.88
CA ALA A 146 2.97 -11.04 -11.36
C ALA A 146 2.25 -12.02 -12.30
N GLU A 147 1.16 -11.60 -12.95
CA GLU A 147 0.48 -12.42 -13.96
C GLU A 147 1.39 -12.70 -15.15
N VAL A 148 2.10 -11.68 -15.66
CA VAL A 148 3.08 -11.82 -16.76
C VAL A 148 4.23 -12.76 -16.37
N LEU A 149 4.75 -12.64 -15.14
CA LEU A 149 5.85 -13.44 -14.64
C LEU A 149 5.44 -14.85 -14.15
N GLY A 150 4.14 -15.08 -13.96
CA GLY A 150 3.62 -16.35 -13.45
C GLY A 150 3.98 -16.61 -11.98
N ILE A 151 4.23 -15.57 -11.18
CA ILE A 151 4.58 -15.66 -9.75
C ILE A 151 3.38 -15.36 -8.86
N PRO A 152 3.27 -15.98 -7.67
CA PRO A 152 2.18 -15.71 -6.74
C PRO A 152 2.34 -14.36 -6.04
N VAL A 153 1.21 -13.68 -5.83
CA VAL A 153 1.08 -12.48 -5.00
C VAL A 153 0.25 -12.80 -3.78
N VAL A 154 0.76 -12.47 -2.61
CA VAL A 154 -0.04 -12.36 -1.38
C VAL A 154 -0.47 -10.91 -1.25
N TRP A 155 -1.73 -10.66 -1.52
CA TRP A 155 -2.32 -9.33 -1.49
C TRP A 155 -3.11 -9.11 -0.21
N ALA A 156 -3.04 -7.89 0.34
CA ALA A 156 -3.93 -7.46 1.40
C ALA A 156 -4.31 -5.98 1.28
N ALA A 157 -5.48 -5.65 1.82
CA ALA A 157 -5.95 -4.27 1.96
C ALA A 157 -6.59 -4.09 3.34
N ILE A 158 -6.34 -2.93 3.95
CA ILE A 158 -6.92 -2.53 5.24
C ILE A 158 -7.67 -1.22 5.05
N TYR A 159 -8.85 -1.13 5.64
CA TYR A 159 -9.60 0.10 5.75
C TYR A 159 -10.28 0.16 7.12
N ARG A 160 -9.95 1.17 7.93
CA ARG A 160 -10.46 1.34 9.31
C ARG A 160 -10.25 0.09 10.15
N TYR A 161 -11.31 -0.69 10.38
CA TYR A 161 -11.34 -1.89 11.23
C TYR A 161 -11.52 -3.18 10.43
N THR A 162 -11.55 -3.10 9.10
CA THR A 162 -11.71 -4.26 8.24
C THR A 162 -10.49 -4.49 7.37
N ALA A 163 -10.22 -5.74 7.04
CA ALA A 163 -9.16 -6.11 6.13
C ALA A 163 -9.57 -7.23 5.18
N GLN A 164 -8.90 -7.30 4.06
CA GLN A 164 -9.04 -8.35 3.07
C GLN A 164 -7.66 -8.93 2.77
N VAL A 165 -7.58 -10.25 2.63
CA VAL A 165 -6.35 -10.97 2.28
C VAL A 165 -6.68 -12.06 1.27
N ALA A 166 -5.86 -12.19 0.22
CA ALA A 166 -5.97 -13.26 -0.77
C ALA A 166 -4.58 -13.63 -1.32
N VAL A 167 -4.52 -14.80 -1.95
CA VAL A 167 -3.40 -15.17 -2.82
C VAL A 167 -3.89 -15.20 -4.25
N PHE A 168 -3.18 -14.49 -5.13
CA PHE A 168 -3.43 -14.46 -6.56
C PHE A 168 -2.26 -15.11 -7.31
N TRP A 169 -2.55 -15.99 -8.27
CA TRP A 169 -1.51 -16.69 -9.02
C TRP A 169 -2.05 -17.16 -10.37
N SER A 170 -1.43 -16.68 -11.44
CA SER A 170 -1.83 -17.00 -12.83
C SER A 170 -1.35 -18.37 -13.29
N ALA A 171 -0.25 -18.88 -12.76
CA ALA A 171 0.37 -20.15 -13.15
C ALA A 171 0.66 -21.05 -11.94
N PRO A 172 -0.40 -21.46 -11.16
CA PRO A 172 -0.19 -22.22 -9.96
C PRO A 172 0.38 -23.61 -10.24
N ARG A 173 1.37 -23.99 -9.43
CA ARG A 173 1.97 -25.33 -9.51
C ARG A 173 1.39 -26.17 -8.39
N PRO A 174 0.75 -27.32 -8.71
CA PRO A 174 0.22 -28.21 -7.66
C PRO A 174 1.34 -28.68 -6.73
N ALA A 175 1.05 -28.73 -5.44
CA ALA A 175 1.93 -29.37 -4.49
C ALA A 175 1.91 -30.89 -4.70
N PRO A 176 2.99 -31.64 -4.42
CA PRO A 176 2.99 -33.09 -4.49
C PRO A 176 1.83 -33.68 -3.68
N GLY A 177 1.08 -34.57 -4.33
CA GLY A 177 -0.09 -35.22 -3.73
C GLY A 177 -1.39 -34.37 -3.74
N HIS A 178 -1.37 -33.16 -4.31
CA HIS A 178 -2.54 -32.32 -4.49
C HIS A 178 -2.94 -32.30 -5.99
N GLY A 179 -4.25 -32.23 -6.25
CA GLY A 179 -4.79 -32.09 -7.60
C GLY A 179 -4.46 -30.74 -8.25
N PRO A 180 -4.87 -30.56 -9.51
CA PRO A 180 -4.70 -29.28 -10.19
C PRO A 180 -5.35 -28.14 -9.39
N VAL A 181 -4.69 -27.00 -9.35
CA VAL A 181 -5.19 -25.78 -8.70
C VAL A 181 -5.56 -24.78 -9.76
N GLU A 182 -6.80 -24.31 -9.72
CA GLU A 182 -7.27 -23.30 -10.66
C GLU A 182 -6.54 -21.97 -10.45
N PRO A 183 -6.06 -21.33 -11.53
CA PRO A 183 -5.48 -20.00 -11.45
C PRO A 183 -6.56 -18.99 -11.07
N VAL A 184 -6.22 -18.05 -10.19
CA VAL A 184 -7.03 -16.88 -9.86
C VAL A 184 -6.10 -15.70 -9.74
N THR A 185 -6.40 -14.62 -10.44
CA THR A 185 -5.62 -13.38 -10.42
C THR A 185 -6.40 -12.25 -9.74
N TYR A 186 -5.73 -11.15 -9.47
CA TYR A 186 -6.36 -9.97 -8.87
C TYR A 186 -7.52 -9.44 -9.74
N ARG A 187 -7.34 -9.43 -11.06
CA ARG A 187 -8.34 -8.94 -12.00
C ARG A 187 -9.57 -9.87 -12.16
N ASP A 188 -9.50 -11.10 -11.69
CA ASP A 188 -10.68 -11.96 -11.60
C ASP A 188 -11.65 -11.50 -10.49
N VAL A 189 -11.15 -10.76 -9.50
CA VAL A 189 -11.93 -10.22 -8.38
C VAL A 189 -12.17 -8.72 -8.54
N PHE A 190 -11.16 -7.99 -9.01
CA PHE A 190 -11.18 -6.55 -9.21
C PHE A 190 -10.82 -6.22 -10.67
N PRO A 191 -11.74 -6.38 -11.62
CA PRO A 191 -11.44 -6.28 -13.06
C PRO A 191 -10.98 -4.88 -13.48
N THR A 192 -11.53 -3.85 -12.86
CA THR A 192 -11.22 -2.44 -13.13
C THR A 192 -10.97 -1.68 -11.84
N PRO A 193 -10.09 -0.67 -11.86
CA PRO A 193 -9.95 0.24 -10.71
C PRO A 193 -11.28 0.93 -10.38
N PRO A 194 -11.51 1.23 -9.09
CA PRO A 194 -12.65 2.06 -8.72
C PRO A 194 -12.48 3.47 -9.32
N PRO A 195 -13.58 4.16 -9.65
CA PRO A 195 -13.52 5.54 -10.10
C PRO A 195 -12.75 6.42 -9.09
N PRO A 196 -11.99 7.44 -9.56
CA PRO A 196 -11.30 8.37 -8.67
C PRO A 196 -12.24 8.95 -7.62
N GLY A 197 -11.77 9.03 -6.37
CA GLY A 197 -12.54 9.54 -5.24
C GLY A 197 -13.67 8.64 -4.71
N SER A 198 -13.98 7.51 -5.39
CA SER A 198 -15.06 6.60 -4.95
C SER A 198 -14.63 5.64 -3.84
N ALA A 199 -13.34 5.37 -3.72
CA ALA A 199 -12.77 4.53 -2.67
C ALA A 199 -11.91 5.41 -1.73
N PRO A 200 -12.21 5.43 -0.43
CA PRO A 200 -11.43 6.18 0.53
C PRO A 200 -10.01 5.60 0.62
N ASP A 201 -9.02 6.48 0.68
CA ASP A 201 -7.64 6.11 0.91
C ASP A 201 -7.36 5.84 2.41
N CYS A 202 -6.21 5.25 2.71
CA CYS A 202 -5.81 4.96 4.08
C CYS A 202 -5.48 6.23 4.89
N THR A 203 -5.18 7.33 4.21
CA THR A 203 -4.81 8.61 4.86
C THR A 203 -6.02 9.32 5.42
N THR A 204 -7.17 9.22 4.72
CA THR A 204 -8.44 9.82 5.15
C THR A 204 -9.26 8.89 6.04
N GLY A 205 -9.12 7.56 5.89
CA GLY A 205 -9.92 6.58 6.60
C GLY A 205 -9.46 6.23 8.00
N GLY A 206 -8.17 6.42 8.29
CA GLY A 206 -7.53 5.92 9.49
C GLY A 206 -7.28 4.39 9.47
N VAL A 207 -6.29 3.93 10.23
CA VAL A 207 -5.91 2.51 10.34
C VAL A 207 -5.54 2.19 11.79
N LEU A 208 -6.16 1.14 12.35
CA LEU A 208 -5.74 0.60 13.65
C LEU A 208 -4.44 -0.19 13.48
N GLY A 209 -3.33 0.27 14.10
CA GLY A 209 -2.00 -0.33 13.93
C GLY A 209 -1.93 -1.83 14.25
N ALA A 210 -2.65 -2.30 15.26
CA ALA A 210 -2.71 -3.73 15.61
C ALA A 210 -3.26 -4.62 14.49
N MET A 211 -4.17 -4.09 13.65
CA MET A 211 -4.65 -4.80 12.46
C MET A 211 -3.53 -5.03 11.44
N CYS A 212 -2.64 -4.06 11.27
CA CYS A 212 -1.49 -4.21 10.40
C CYS A 212 -0.63 -5.40 10.85
N GLY A 213 -0.44 -5.56 12.17
CA GLY A 213 0.23 -6.72 12.77
C GLY A 213 -0.47 -8.03 12.44
N THR A 214 -1.78 -8.11 12.66
CA THR A 214 -2.58 -9.30 12.38
C THR A 214 -2.52 -9.68 10.90
N VAL A 215 -2.81 -8.75 10.02
CA VAL A 215 -2.92 -8.98 8.57
C VAL A 215 -1.55 -9.25 7.93
N GLY A 216 -0.51 -8.50 8.29
CA GLY A 216 0.84 -8.74 7.79
C GLY A 216 1.41 -10.09 8.26
N SER A 217 1.02 -10.56 9.46
CA SER A 217 1.37 -11.91 9.93
C SER A 217 0.66 -13.01 9.12
N VAL A 218 -0.59 -12.77 8.69
CA VAL A 218 -1.30 -13.66 7.76
C VAL A 218 -0.59 -13.66 6.40
N MET A 219 -0.18 -12.50 5.88
CA MET A 219 0.58 -12.43 4.63
C MET A 219 1.89 -13.23 4.71
N ALA A 220 2.65 -13.08 5.78
CA ALA A 220 3.87 -13.87 6.02
C ALA A 220 3.57 -15.38 6.08
N THR A 221 2.47 -15.75 6.72
CA THR A 221 2.03 -17.16 6.80
C THR A 221 1.70 -17.73 5.42
N GLU A 222 1.00 -16.97 4.57
CA GLU A 222 0.71 -17.37 3.18
C GLU A 222 2.01 -17.54 2.37
N ALA A 223 2.98 -16.63 2.52
CA ALA A 223 4.28 -16.76 1.88
C ALA A 223 5.02 -18.03 2.35
N VAL A 224 5.04 -18.32 3.65
CA VAL A 224 5.60 -19.55 4.20
C VAL A 224 4.94 -20.79 3.59
N LYS A 225 3.60 -20.81 3.48
CA LYS A 225 2.85 -21.92 2.84
C LYS A 225 3.22 -22.08 1.37
N LEU A 226 3.31 -20.99 0.62
CA LEU A 226 3.70 -21.00 -0.79
C LEU A 226 5.12 -21.54 -1.00
N LEU A 227 6.06 -21.16 -0.14
CA LEU A 227 7.45 -21.63 -0.22
C LEU A 227 7.60 -23.09 0.19
N THR A 228 6.95 -23.51 1.28
CA THR A 228 7.12 -24.83 1.87
C THR A 228 6.18 -25.89 1.32
N GLY A 229 4.98 -25.50 0.89
CA GLY A 229 3.88 -26.40 0.55
C GLY A 229 3.06 -26.83 1.75
N ALA A 230 3.28 -26.27 2.94
CA ALA A 230 2.52 -26.61 4.14
C ALA A 230 1.09 -26.07 4.07
N GLY A 231 0.12 -26.88 4.40
CA GLY A 231 -1.28 -26.49 4.51
C GLY A 231 -1.93 -26.10 3.18
N THR A 232 -2.95 -25.26 3.25
CA THR A 232 -3.71 -24.77 2.08
C THR A 232 -3.66 -23.24 2.02
N THR A 233 -3.20 -22.68 0.90
CA THR A 233 -3.09 -21.24 0.71
C THR A 233 -4.46 -20.59 0.50
N LEU A 234 -4.50 -19.26 0.52
CA LEU A 234 -5.70 -18.47 0.17
C LEU A 234 -5.94 -18.36 -1.35
N LEU A 235 -5.23 -19.09 -2.20
CA LEU A 235 -5.55 -19.14 -3.62
C LEU A 235 -6.99 -19.66 -3.83
N GLY A 236 -7.79 -18.92 -4.60
CA GLY A 236 -9.22 -19.18 -4.78
C GLY A 236 -10.11 -18.79 -3.59
N ARG A 237 -9.57 -18.08 -2.62
CA ARG A 237 -10.29 -17.62 -1.42
C ARG A 237 -9.90 -16.20 -1.04
N LEU A 238 -10.90 -15.36 -0.75
CA LEU A 238 -10.74 -14.05 -0.15
C LEU A 238 -11.12 -14.15 1.33
N ALA A 239 -10.17 -13.91 2.21
CA ALA A 239 -10.43 -13.79 3.65
C ALA A 239 -10.74 -12.34 3.99
N VAL A 240 -11.83 -12.12 4.71
CA VAL A 240 -12.27 -10.81 5.20
C VAL A 240 -12.22 -10.84 6.72
N TYR A 241 -11.50 -9.90 7.31
CA TYR A 241 -11.33 -9.76 8.75
C TYR A 241 -12.05 -8.51 9.25
N ASP A 242 -12.78 -8.65 10.33
CA ASP A 242 -13.34 -7.55 11.11
C ASP A 242 -12.67 -7.55 12.49
N ALA A 243 -11.98 -6.47 12.82
CA ALA A 243 -11.22 -6.36 14.05
C ALA A 243 -12.08 -6.03 15.27
N LEU A 244 -13.25 -5.39 15.09
CA LEU A 244 -14.13 -5.05 16.21
C LEU A 244 -14.87 -6.30 16.72
N ASP A 245 -15.29 -7.17 15.78
CA ASP A 245 -15.98 -8.43 16.11
C ASP A 245 -15.03 -9.63 16.19
N LEU A 246 -13.73 -9.47 15.87
CA LEU A 246 -12.73 -10.54 15.76
C LEU A 246 -13.18 -11.69 14.86
N THR A 247 -13.89 -11.40 13.79
CA THR A 247 -14.41 -12.42 12.87
C THR A 247 -13.60 -12.52 11.60
N TRP A 248 -13.46 -13.75 11.12
CA TRP A 248 -12.91 -14.05 9.80
C TRP A 248 -13.96 -14.71 8.93
N ARG A 249 -14.25 -14.11 7.78
CA ARG A 249 -15.11 -14.69 6.75
C ARG A 249 -14.26 -15.09 5.56
N ARG A 250 -14.63 -16.16 4.88
CA ARG A 250 -13.97 -16.62 3.66
C ARG A 250 -14.97 -16.67 2.52
N LEU A 251 -14.67 -15.97 1.44
CA LEU A 251 -15.42 -15.97 0.20
C LEU A 251 -14.66 -16.82 -0.82
N THR A 252 -15.37 -17.68 -1.55
CA THR A 252 -14.78 -18.41 -2.68
C THR A 252 -14.65 -17.46 -3.85
N VAL A 253 -13.46 -17.36 -4.42
CA VAL A 253 -13.19 -16.60 -5.65
C VAL A 253 -12.76 -17.55 -6.74
N ARG A 254 -13.16 -17.28 -7.98
CA ARG A 254 -12.90 -18.13 -9.13
C ARG A 254 -12.39 -17.29 -10.28
N ARG A 255 -11.69 -17.93 -11.20
CA ARG A 255 -11.30 -17.33 -12.45
C ARG A 255 -12.53 -16.88 -13.23
N ASP A 256 -12.47 -15.67 -13.79
CA ASP A 256 -13.43 -15.23 -14.80
C ASP A 256 -13.02 -15.79 -16.18
N PRO A 257 -13.80 -16.71 -16.76
CA PRO A 257 -13.47 -17.30 -18.05
C PRO A 257 -13.54 -16.31 -19.21
N ALA A 258 -14.25 -15.20 -19.05
CA ALA A 258 -14.37 -14.15 -20.09
C ALA A 258 -13.21 -13.14 -20.05
N ARG A 259 -12.40 -13.14 -18.98
CA ARG A 259 -11.27 -12.21 -18.84
C ARG A 259 -10.10 -12.58 -19.74
N THR A 260 -9.59 -11.61 -20.46
CA THR A 260 -8.32 -11.75 -21.19
C THR A 260 -7.14 -11.66 -20.22
N PRO A 261 -6.21 -12.63 -20.19
CA PRO A 261 -4.99 -12.55 -19.38
C PRO A 261 -4.11 -11.36 -19.75
N VAL A 262 -3.47 -10.77 -18.76
CA VAL A 262 -2.45 -9.74 -18.99
C VAL A 262 -1.16 -10.42 -19.42
N THR A 263 -0.68 -10.08 -20.62
CA THR A 263 0.56 -10.64 -21.20
C THR A 263 1.66 -9.59 -21.37
N VAL A 264 1.30 -8.31 -21.32
CA VAL A 264 2.21 -7.17 -21.48
C VAL A 264 1.73 -6.05 -20.55
N LEU A 265 2.66 -5.36 -19.91
CA LEU A 265 2.31 -4.17 -19.11
C LEU A 265 2.06 -2.97 -20.03
N PRO A 266 1.16 -2.05 -19.66
CA PRO A 266 1.03 -0.75 -20.30
C PRO A 266 2.37 -0.02 -20.35
N GLN A 267 2.60 0.79 -21.36
CA GLN A 267 3.85 1.53 -21.51
C GLN A 267 3.81 2.88 -20.78
N GLY A 268 4.95 3.27 -20.22
CA GLY A 268 5.16 4.55 -19.54
C GLY A 268 5.06 4.46 -18.01
N PRO A 269 5.80 5.33 -17.29
CA PRO A 269 5.86 5.30 -15.82
C PRO A 269 4.49 5.58 -15.16
N ASP A 270 3.67 6.41 -15.78
CA ASP A 270 2.35 6.79 -15.24
C ASP A 270 1.19 5.96 -15.77
N ALA A 271 1.47 4.89 -16.53
CA ALA A 271 0.44 4.09 -17.19
C ALA A 271 -0.65 3.57 -16.23
N TYR A 272 -0.27 3.19 -15.03
CA TYR A 272 -1.22 2.73 -14.00
C TYR A 272 -1.93 3.86 -13.27
N ALA A 273 -1.34 5.05 -13.18
CA ALA A 273 -2.03 6.25 -12.70
C ALA A 273 -3.15 6.61 -13.68
N VAL A 274 -2.85 6.62 -15.01
CA VAL A 274 -3.85 6.82 -16.07
C VAL A 274 -4.96 5.77 -15.99
N LEU A 275 -4.59 4.49 -15.85
CA LEU A 275 -5.56 3.40 -15.72
C LEU A 275 -6.52 3.62 -14.54
N CYS A 276 -6.04 4.20 -13.45
CA CYS A 276 -6.82 4.52 -12.26
C CYS A 276 -7.51 5.89 -12.34
N GLY A 277 -7.42 6.60 -13.48
CA GLY A 277 -8.03 7.92 -13.67
C GLY A 277 -7.38 9.03 -12.85
N LEU A 278 -6.15 8.82 -12.38
CA LEU A 278 -5.41 9.85 -11.66
C LEU A 278 -4.75 10.82 -12.66
N PRO A 279 -4.63 12.12 -12.31
CA PRO A 279 -3.92 13.06 -13.16
C PRO A 279 -2.46 12.62 -13.32
N THR A 280 -2.00 12.63 -14.56
CA THR A 280 -0.61 12.41 -14.90
C THR A 280 0.03 13.77 -15.12
N GLY A 281 1.02 14.10 -14.34
CA GLY A 281 1.71 15.36 -14.50
C GLY A 281 2.78 15.57 -13.47
N GLY A 282 4.03 15.49 -13.93
CA GLY A 282 5.17 16.17 -13.36
C GLY A 282 5.47 15.91 -11.88
N THR A 283 6.64 15.37 -11.65
CA THR A 283 7.36 15.62 -10.38
C THR A 283 7.14 17.06 -9.95
N ASP A 284 6.85 17.28 -8.67
CA ASP A 284 6.60 18.60 -8.05
C ASP A 284 7.73 19.67 -8.23
N GLU A 285 8.64 19.47 -9.15
CA GLU A 285 9.81 20.34 -9.35
C GLU A 285 9.90 21.05 -10.71
N GLU A 286 8.98 20.82 -11.67
CA GLU A 286 8.88 21.75 -12.80
C GLU A 286 7.59 22.55 -12.67
N ALA A 287 7.72 23.67 -11.98
CA ALA A 287 6.72 24.73 -11.94
C ALA A 287 6.34 25.10 -13.38
N ALA A 288 5.18 24.60 -13.82
CA ALA A 288 4.52 25.29 -14.93
C ALA A 288 4.50 26.80 -14.60
N PRO A 289 4.78 27.67 -15.58
CA PRO A 289 4.85 29.09 -15.31
C PRO A 289 3.58 29.52 -14.59
N ALA A 290 3.74 30.33 -13.54
CA ALA A 290 2.64 30.93 -12.79
C ALA A 290 1.56 31.35 -13.76
N THR A 291 0.34 30.91 -13.53
CA THR A 291 -0.80 31.37 -14.33
C THR A 291 -0.77 32.87 -14.28
N THR A 292 -0.59 33.53 -15.43
CA THR A 292 -0.50 34.97 -15.57
C THR A 292 -1.85 35.68 -15.35
N GLY A 293 -2.83 34.98 -14.74
CA GLY A 293 -4.10 35.54 -14.29
C GLY A 293 -3.96 36.15 -12.89
N GLY A 294 -4.54 37.33 -12.68
CA GLY A 294 -4.58 37.95 -11.35
C GLY A 294 -5.37 37.09 -10.34
N ALA A 295 -5.21 37.41 -9.04
CA ALA A 295 -5.91 36.70 -7.94
C ALA A 295 -7.44 36.61 -8.17
N ALA A 296 -8.04 37.56 -8.85
CA ALA A 296 -9.47 37.56 -9.22
C ALA A 296 -9.80 36.48 -10.27
N ASP A 297 -8.91 36.20 -11.20
CA ASP A 297 -9.12 35.19 -12.25
C ASP A 297 -9.04 33.75 -11.67
N LEU A 298 -8.19 33.54 -10.67
CA LEU A 298 -8.10 32.27 -9.95
C LEU A 298 -9.40 31.93 -9.20
N LEU A 299 -10.07 32.95 -8.65
CA LEU A 299 -11.35 32.75 -7.92
C LEU A 299 -12.55 32.62 -8.89
N ALA A 300 -12.46 33.18 -10.10
CA ALA A 300 -13.55 33.14 -11.08
C ALA A 300 -13.64 31.80 -11.83
N GLY A 301 -12.54 31.02 -11.89
CA GLY A 301 -12.42 29.85 -12.74
C GLY A 301 -13.03 28.54 -12.17
N GLY A 302 -13.38 28.49 -10.89
CA GLY A 302 -13.90 27.25 -10.24
C GLY A 302 -12.94 26.06 -10.31
N ALA A 303 -11.63 26.32 -10.42
CA ALA A 303 -10.58 25.32 -10.61
C ALA A 303 -9.83 25.03 -9.30
N ASP A 304 -9.11 23.92 -9.27
CA ASP A 304 -8.20 23.60 -8.18
C ASP A 304 -7.10 24.67 -8.04
N VAL A 305 -6.93 25.17 -6.82
CA VAL A 305 -5.93 26.18 -6.47
C VAL A 305 -4.71 25.48 -5.90
N ARG A 306 -3.53 25.73 -6.49
CA ARG A 306 -2.26 25.17 -5.99
C ARG A 306 -1.85 25.84 -4.69
N ALA A 307 -1.08 25.15 -3.85
CA ALA A 307 -0.58 25.70 -2.58
C ALA A 307 0.18 27.04 -2.74
N ALA A 308 0.98 27.18 -3.81
CA ALA A 308 1.69 28.42 -4.13
C ALA A 308 0.75 29.59 -4.51
N ASP A 309 -0.35 29.28 -5.18
CA ASP A 309 -1.37 30.27 -5.58
C ASP A 309 -2.23 30.68 -4.37
N LEU A 310 -2.42 29.78 -3.38
CA LEU A 310 -3.12 30.08 -2.13
C LEU A 310 -2.42 31.19 -1.34
N ASP A 311 -1.10 31.14 -1.23
CA ASP A 311 -0.33 32.18 -0.52
C ASP A 311 -0.50 33.55 -1.19
N ALA A 312 -0.49 33.60 -2.50
CA ALA A 312 -0.77 34.81 -3.27
C ALA A 312 -2.22 35.32 -3.07
N LEU A 313 -3.21 34.41 -3.04
CA LEU A 313 -4.61 34.72 -2.76
C LEU A 313 -4.81 35.26 -1.34
N LEU A 314 -4.17 34.64 -0.34
CA LEU A 314 -4.20 35.11 1.06
C LEU A 314 -3.61 36.52 1.18
N SER A 315 -2.47 36.74 0.54
CA SER A 315 -1.83 38.06 0.49
C SER A 315 -2.71 39.11 -0.18
N ALA A 316 -3.37 38.80 -1.29
CA ALA A 316 -4.30 39.69 -1.98
C ALA A 316 -5.56 39.98 -1.16
N ARG A 317 -6.06 38.95 -0.39
CA ARG A 317 -7.18 39.14 0.53
C ARG A 317 -6.82 40.10 1.67
N ASP A 318 -5.66 39.94 2.25
CA ASP A 318 -5.19 40.79 3.35
C ASP A 318 -4.97 42.24 2.90
N GLN A 319 -4.67 42.46 1.62
CA GLN A 319 -4.58 43.79 0.97
C GLN A 319 -5.93 44.33 0.54
N GLY A 320 -7.02 43.58 0.68
CA GLY A 320 -8.36 43.99 0.25
C GLY A 320 -8.59 43.98 -1.27
N ALA A 321 -7.70 43.29 -2.02
CA ALA A 321 -7.80 43.23 -3.49
C ALA A 321 -8.79 42.15 -3.96
N VAL A 322 -9.03 41.12 -3.15
CA VAL A 322 -10.00 40.06 -3.39
C VAL A 322 -10.73 39.69 -2.11
N GLU A 323 -11.96 39.19 -2.24
CA GLU A 323 -12.74 38.67 -1.11
C GLU A 323 -13.12 37.21 -1.38
N PHE A 324 -12.83 36.32 -0.45
CA PHE A 324 -13.26 34.94 -0.45
C PHE A 324 -13.33 34.38 0.97
N GLU A 325 -14.15 33.36 1.18
CA GLU A 325 -14.17 32.59 2.42
C GLU A 325 -13.20 31.41 2.30
N LEU A 326 -12.33 31.25 3.28
CA LEU A 326 -11.43 30.10 3.36
C LEU A 326 -12.00 29.09 4.35
N VAL A 327 -12.34 27.90 3.87
CA VAL A 327 -12.90 26.81 4.68
C VAL A 327 -11.90 25.67 4.79
N ASP A 328 -11.49 25.36 6.01
CA ASP A 328 -10.64 24.23 6.33
C ASP A 328 -11.52 23.01 6.65
N VAL A 329 -11.47 21.98 5.81
CA VAL A 329 -12.24 20.74 6.02
C VAL A 329 -11.43 19.63 6.71
N ARG A 330 -10.29 19.97 7.31
CA ARG A 330 -9.53 19.06 8.16
C ARG A 330 -10.27 18.81 9.48
N GLU A 331 -9.86 17.77 10.20
CA GLU A 331 -10.36 17.51 11.55
C GLU A 331 -9.79 18.51 12.57
N GLU A 332 -10.49 18.73 13.70
CA GLU A 332 -10.09 19.69 14.72
C GLU A 332 -8.64 19.51 15.16
N TRP A 333 -8.20 18.25 15.41
CA TRP A 333 -6.85 17.94 15.81
C TRP A 333 -5.78 18.25 14.75
N GLU A 334 -6.11 18.16 13.45
CA GLU A 334 -5.20 18.52 12.35
C GLU A 334 -5.02 20.05 12.29
N ALA A 335 -6.11 20.79 12.47
CA ALA A 335 -6.08 22.24 12.51
C ALA A 335 -5.34 22.77 13.74
N ASP A 336 -5.43 22.09 14.89
CA ASP A 336 -4.69 22.43 16.11
C ASP A 336 -3.18 22.21 15.93
N LEU A 337 -2.77 21.14 15.23
CA LEU A 337 -1.34 20.86 14.96
C LEU A 337 -0.74 21.86 13.97
N THR A 338 -1.49 22.26 12.97
CA THR A 338 -1.03 23.16 11.90
C THR A 338 -2.11 24.19 11.63
N PRO A 339 -2.25 25.22 12.46
CA PRO A 339 -3.28 26.25 12.28
C PRO A 339 -3.17 26.94 10.92
N LEU A 340 -4.31 27.12 10.25
CA LEU A 340 -4.40 27.89 9.02
C LEU A 340 -5.06 29.25 9.34
N PRO A 341 -4.28 30.34 9.43
CA PRO A 341 -4.80 31.65 9.83
C PRO A 341 -5.92 32.13 8.91
N GLY A 342 -7.03 32.58 9.52
CA GLY A 342 -8.15 33.15 8.79
C GLY A 342 -9.02 32.12 8.05
N ALA A 343 -8.81 30.83 8.25
CA ALA A 343 -9.69 29.77 7.78
C ALA A 343 -10.79 29.46 8.80
N ARG A 344 -11.96 29.16 8.30
CA ARG A 344 -13.08 28.65 9.09
C ARG A 344 -13.02 27.12 9.11
N LEU A 345 -12.84 26.53 10.28
CA LEU A 345 -12.81 25.09 10.40
C LEU A 345 -14.24 24.50 10.33
N VAL A 346 -14.44 23.63 9.36
CA VAL A 346 -15.65 22.82 9.17
C VAL A 346 -15.23 21.42 8.77
N PRO A 347 -15.03 20.49 9.71
CA PRO A 347 -14.57 19.12 9.41
C PRO A 347 -15.37 18.47 8.29
N SER A 348 -14.68 17.72 7.42
CA SER A 348 -15.25 17.16 6.19
C SER A 348 -16.52 16.35 6.40
N GLY A 349 -16.58 15.56 7.50
CA GLY A 349 -17.78 14.82 7.86
C GLY A 349 -19.00 15.71 8.14
N ARG A 350 -18.80 16.86 8.76
CA ARG A 350 -19.83 17.85 9.01
C ARG A 350 -20.18 18.62 7.73
N PHE A 351 -19.18 18.94 6.92
CA PHE A 351 -19.37 19.62 5.64
C PHE A 351 -20.29 18.80 4.71
N LEU A 352 -19.99 17.51 4.54
CA LEU A 352 -20.75 16.60 3.67
C LEU A 352 -22.17 16.27 4.21
N THR A 353 -22.39 16.31 5.53
CA THR A 353 -23.69 15.98 6.13
C THR A 353 -24.62 17.18 6.27
N ALA A 354 -24.08 18.38 6.46
CA ALA A 354 -24.87 19.58 6.65
C ALA A 354 -25.44 20.16 5.32
N GLY A 355 -24.85 19.81 4.18
CA GLY A 355 -25.33 20.24 2.86
C GLY A 355 -25.57 21.77 2.77
N HIS A 356 -26.79 22.17 2.40
CA HIS A 356 -27.18 23.58 2.27
C HIS A 356 -27.33 24.35 3.61
N ASP A 357 -27.27 23.66 4.77
CA ASP A 357 -27.43 24.28 6.09
C ASP A 357 -26.12 24.83 6.66
N LEU A 358 -25.00 24.73 5.92
CA LEU A 358 -23.77 25.36 6.34
C LEU A 358 -23.91 26.89 6.23
N PRO A 359 -23.64 27.66 7.31
CA PRO A 359 -23.72 29.10 7.29
C PRO A 359 -22.53 29.71 6.54
N LEU A 360 -22.40 29.40 5.26
CA LEU A 360 -21.42 30.02 4.36
C LEU A 360 -21.97 31.33 3.80
N PRO A 361 -21.14 32.36 3.62
CA PRO A 361 -21.57 33.62 3.07
C PRO A 361 -22.06 33.44 1.63
N GLN A 362 -23.26 33.91 1.34
CA GLN A 362 -23.80 33.92 -0.02
C GLN A 362 -23.15 35.04 -0.86
N GLY A 363 -22.82 34.72 -2.10
CA GLY A 363 -22.31 35.71 -3.06
C GLY A 363 -20.80 35.97 -2.96
N ARG A 364 -20.05 35.20 -2.20
CA ARG A 364 -18.57 35.22 -2.17
C ARG A 364 -18.02 33.89 -2.61
N PRO A 365 -16.86 33.85 -3.32
CA PRO A 365 -16.16 32.60 -3.59
C PRO A 365 -15.79 31.90 -2.28
N VAL A 366 -15.89 30.56 -2.27
CA VAL A 366 -15.46 29.73 -1.15
C VAL A 366 -14.29 28.88 -1.61
N LEU A 367 -13.17 29.00 -0.91
CA LEU A 367 -11.99 28.19 -1.14
C LEU A 367 -11.91 27.11 -0.06
N VAL A 368 -11.95 25.85 -0.46
CA VAL A 368 -11.94 24.71 0.46
C VAL A 368 -10.56 24.10 0.49
N VAL A 369 -10.01 23.91 1.69
CA VAL A 369 -8.67 23.34 1.85
C VAL A 369 -8.67 22.12 2.76
N CYS A 370 -7.75 21.16 2.46
CA CYS A 370 -7.42 20.02 3.32
C CYS A 370 -5.92 19.68 3.20
N ALA A 371 -5.47 18.65 3.90
CA ALA A 371 -4.05 18.29 3.93
C ALA A 371 -3.50 17.79 2.57
N ALA A 372 -4.33 17.11 1.74
CA ALA A 372 -3.87 16.42 0.53
C ALA A 372 -4.84 16.53 -0.67
N GLY A 373 -5.73 17.53 -0.68
CA GLY A 373 -6.65 17.80 -1.79
C GLY A 373 -7.91 16.90 -1.84
N GLY A 374 -7.84 15.64 -1.43
CA GLY A 374 -8.94 14.68 -1.58
C GLY A 374 -10.23 15.05 -0.83
N ARG A 375 -10.15 15.56 0.40
CA ARG A 375 -11.31 15.98 1.19
C ARG A 375 -11.90 17.29 0.68
N SER A 376 -11.06 18.22 0.23
CA SER A 376 -11.51 19.51 -0.33
C SER A 376 -12.18 19.34 -1.68
N ALA A 377 -11.71 18.38 -2.51
CA ALA A 377 -12.35 18.06 -3.79
C ALA A 377 -13.71 17.36 -3.63
N ALA A 378 -13.97 16.69 -2.50
CA ALA A 378 -15.24 16.02 -2.21
C ALA A 378 -16.25 16.94 -1.49
N ALA A 379 -15.80 18.06 -0.95
CA ALA A 379 -16.61 19.04 -0.23
C ALA A 379 -17.17 20.11 -1.15
#